data_693c3fd3243cfb6ca1fded1671abb41d
#
_entry.id   693c3fd3243cfb6ca1fded1671abb41d
#
_cell.length_a   1.000
_cell.length_b   1.000
_cell.length_c   1.000
_cell.angle_alpha   90.00
_cell.angle_beta   90.00
_cell.angle_gamma   90.00
#
_symmetry.space_group_name_H-M   'P 1'
#
loop_
_entity.id
_entity.type
_entity.pdbx_description
1 polymer ?
#
loop_
_entity_poly.entity_id
_entity_poly.type
_entity_poly.pdbx_seq_one_letter_code
_entity_poly.pdbx_strand_id
1 'polypeptide(L)'
;MKTIRVVAAVIRRDDMIFATARGYGEFKGKWEFPCGKIEDGESPQEALIREIDEELDTKISVGELIDTIEWDYPDFHLSMDCFWCEIVSGDLVLNEHEDAKWLSKEELNSVEWLPADVT
;
A
#
# COMPACT_ATOMS: atom_id res chain seq x y z
N MET A 1 -7.84 -0.28 22.93
CA MET A 1 -7.93 0.00 21.48
C MET A 1 -7.35 -1.15 20.69
N LYS A 2 -8.07 -1.59 19.65
CA LYS A 2 -7.62 -2.71 18.83
C LYS A 2 -6.45 -2.28 17.92
N THR A 3 -5.46 -3.13 17.79
CA THR A 3 -4.35 -2.91 16.86
C THR A 3 -4.60 -3.72 15.59
N ILE A 4 -4.56 -3.05 14.44
CA ILE A 4 -4.68 -3.68 13.13
C ILE A 4 -3.30 -3.66 12.47
N ARG A 5 -2.79 -4.84 12.14
CA ARG A 5 -1.49 -4.99 11.47
C ARG A 5 -1.69 -5.12 9.98
N VAL A 6 -1.06 -4.21 9.23
CA VAL A 6 -1.12 -4.20 7.77
C VAL A 6 0.28 -4.12 7.18
N VAL A 7 0.36 -4.44 5.89
CA VAL A 7 1.58 -4.29 5.11
C VAL A 7 1.29 -3.39 3.92
N ALA A 8 2.26 -2.60 3.51
CA ALA A 8 2.13 -1.70 2.37
C ALA A 8 3.27 -1.91 1.38
N ALA A 9 2.93 -1.88 0.10
CA ALA A 9 3.90 -2.04 -0.98
C ALA A 9 4.25 -0.68 -1.56
N VAL A 10 5.52 -0.28 -1.43
CA VAL A 10 6.05 0.86 -2.15
C VAL A 10 6.66 0.30 -3.43
N ILE A 11 5.83 0.18 -4.46
CA ILE A 11 6.21 -0.41 -5.74
C ILE A 11 6.99 0.62 -6.55
N ARG A 12 8.22 0.27 -6.87
CA ARG A 12 9.15 1.16 -7.56
C ARG A 12 9.41 0.68 -8.98
N ARG A 13 9.41 1.62 -9.92
CA ARG A 13 9.82 1.38 -11.30
C ARG A 13 10.57 2.64 -11.77
N ASP A 14 11.83 2.48 -12.17
CA ASP A 14 12.72 3.60 -12.49
C ASP A 14 12.75 4.57 -11.28
N ASP A 15 12.44 5.83 -11.46
CA ASP A 15 12.42 6.80 -10.36
C ASP A 15 10.99 7.11 -9.88
N MET A 16 10.05 6.22 -10.19
CA MET A 16 8.64 6.45 -9.87
C MET A 16 8.10 5.43 -8.88
N ILE A 17 7.10 5.85 -8.11
CA ILE A 17 6.42 5.05 -7.10
C ILE A 17 4.93 4.96 -7.44
N PHE A 18 4.38 3.75 -7.36
CA PHE A 18 2.97 3.50 -7.67
C PHE A 18 2.08 3.85 -6.48
N ALA A 19 1.05 4.65 -6.74
CA ALA A 19 0.06 5.02 -5.73
C ALA A 19 -1.35 4.81 -6.27
N THR A 20 -2.29 4.50 -5.37
CA THR A 20 -3.68 4.22 -5.74
C THR A 20 -4.64 5.10 -4.95
N ALA A 21 -5.76 5.44 -5.55
CA ALA A 21 -6.83 6.18 -4.89
C ALA A 21 -7.91 5.20 -4.45
N ARG A 22 -8.31 5.30 -3.18
CA ARG A 22 -9.31 4.41 -2.60
C ARG A 22 -10.67 4.64 -3.27
N GLY A 23 -11.32 3.55 -3.71
CA GLY A 23 -12.57 3.62 -4.45
C GLY A 23 -13.84 3.55 -3.59
N TYR A 24 -13.72 3.36 -2.27
CA TYR A 24 -14.86 3.18 -1.39
C TYR A 24 -14.53 3.58 0.05
N GLY A 25 -15.56 3.67 0.87
CA GLY A 25 -15.43 3.91 2.29
C GLY A 25 -15.22 5.37 2.67
N GLU A 26 -14.89 5.60 3.94
CA GLU A 26 -14.75 6.93 4.53
C GLU A 26 -13.66 7.77 3.85
N PHE A 27 -12.59 7.13 3.40
CA PHE A 27 -11.47 7.82 2.78
C PHE A 27 -11.46 7.73 1.26
N LYS A 28 -12.64 7.57 0.65
CA LYS A 28 -12.76 7.53 -0.81
C LYS A 28 -12.11 8.77 -1.44
N GLY A 29 -11.31 8.54 -2.46
CA GLY A 29 -10.58 9.60 -3.15
C GLY A 29 -9.24 9.95 -2.55
N LYS A 30 -8.92 9.46 -1.35
CA LYS A 30 -7.59 9.64 -0.75
C LYS A 30 -6.61 8.62 -1.33
N TRP A 31 -5.37 9.03 -1.43
CA TRP A 31 -4.32 8.20 -2.03
C TRP A 31 -3.56 7.40 -0.99
N GLU A 32 -3.12 6.23 -1.38
CA GLU A 32 -2.39 5.30 -0.50
C GLU A 32 -1.44 4.44 -1.32
N PHE A 33 -0.46 3.86 -0.64
CA PHE A 33 0.28 2.75 -1.24
C PHE A 33 -0.60 1.50 -1.16
N PRO A 34 -0.55 0.60 -2.16
CA PRO A 34 -1.29 -0.65 -2.07
C PRO A 34 -0.96 -1.39 -0.77
N CYS A 35 -1.97 -1.81 -0.04
CA CYS A 35 -1.78 -2.40 1.27
C CYS A 35 -2.88 -3.41 1.59
N GLY A 36 -2.66 -4.19 2.65
CA GLY A 36 -3.64 -5.14 3.13
C GLY A 36 -3.29 -5.68 4.49
N LYS A 37 -4.23 -6.41 5.09
CA LYS A 37 -4.05 -6.98 6.42
C LYS A 37 -3.22 -8.26 6.38
N ILE A 38 -2.42 -8.46 7.44
CA ILE A 38 -1.69 -9.70 7.64
C ILE A 38 -2.67 -10.72 8.24
N GLU A 39 -2.78 -11.89 7.62
CA GLU A 39 -3.62 -12.97 8.13
C GLU A 39 -2.80 -13.89 9.03
N ASP A 40 -3.50 -14.65 9.88
CA ASP A 40 -2.85 -15.58 10.79
C ASP A 40 -2.00 -16.59 10.02
N GLY A 41 -0.78 -16.77 10.49
CA GLY A 41 0.15 -17.73 9.88
C GLY A 41 0.96 -17.18 8.72
N GLU A 42 0.70 -15.93 8.31
CA GLU A 42 1.47 -15.30 7.24
C GLU A 42 2.61 -14.44 7.80
N SER A 43 3.73 -14.44 7.09
CA SER A 43 4.76 -13.40 7.32
C SER A 43 4.26 -12.10 6.67
N PRO A 44 4.81 -10.94 7.05
CA PRO A 44 4.47 -9.67 6.37
C PRO A 44 4.70 -9.74 4.87
N GLN A 45 5.81 -10.36 4.43
CA GLN A 45 6.13 -10.48 3.00
C GLN A 45 5.12 -11.35 2.26
N GLU A 46 4.73 -12.48 2.86
CA GLU A 46 3.71 -13.37 2.26
C GLU A 46 2.37 -12.67 2.13
N ALA A 47 1.98 -11.94 3.16
CA ALA A 47 0.73 -11.17 3.16
C ALA A 47 0.73 -10.14 2.03
N LEU A 48 1.86 -9.44 1.84
CA LEU A 48 1.98 -8.41 0.83
C LEU A 48 1.89 -8.99 -0.59
N ILE A 49 2.57 -10.10 -0.84
CA ILE A 49 2.51 -10.77 -2.15
C ILE A 49 1.08 -11.19 -2.45
N ARG A 50 0.39 -11.77 -1.47
CA ARG A 50 -1.01 -12.19 -1.64
C ARG A 50 -1.94 -11.02 -1.90
N GLU A 51 -1.83 -9.95 -1.10
CA GLU A 51 -2.71 -8.79 -1.24
C GLU A 51 -2.55 -8.09 -2.57
N ILE A 52 -1.32 -7.93 -3.05
CA ILE A 52 -1.09 -7.28 -4.34
C ILE A 52 -1.61 -8.15 -5.48
N ASP A 53 -1.49 -9.47 -5.37
CA ASP A 53 -2.05 -10.38 -6.37
C ASP A 53 -3.58 -10.27 -6.40
N GLU A 54 -4.22 -10.20 -5.24
CA GLU A 54 -5.68 -10.07 -5.15
C GLU A 54 -6.19 -8.70 -5.61
N GLU A 55 -5.53 -7.63 -5.19
CA GLU A 55 -6.00 -6.27 -5.48
C GLU A 55 -5.64 -5.78 -6.88
N LEU A 56 -4.49 -6.15 -7.38
CA LEU A 56 -3.95 -5.61 -8.64
C LEU A 56 -3.66 -6.66 -9.70
N ASP A 57 -3.94 -7.93 -9.40
CA ASP A 57 -3.65 -9.05 -10.30
C ASP A 57 -2.20 -9.02 -10.79
N THR A 58 -1.28 -8.73 -9.86
CA THR A 58 0.14 -8.48 -10.15
C THR A 58 1.02 -9.26 -9.19
N LYS A 59 2.08 -9.86 -9.71
CA LYS A 59 3.10 -10.55 -8.92
C LYS A 59 4.23 -9.58 -8.63
N ILE A 60 4.63 -9.50 -7.37
CA ILE A 60 5.73 -8.62 -6.95
C ILE A 60 6.81 -9.40 -6.22
N SER A 61 8.02 -8.83 -6.20
CA SER A 61 9.07 -9.26 -5.28
C SER A 61 9.14 -8.24 -4.16
N VAL A 62 9.27 -8.72 -2.92
CA VAL A 62 9.34 -7.87 -1.73
C VAL A 62 10.80 -7.71 -1.32
N GLY A 63 11.25 -6.46 -1.24
CA GLY A 63 12.62 -6.12 -0.86
C GLY A 63 12.74 -5.75 0.61
N GLU A 64 13.53 -4.73 0.90
CA GLU A 64 13.82 -4.31 2.27
C GLU A 64 12.65 -3.59 2.93
N LEU A 65 12.52 -3.76 4.24
CA LEU A 65 11.60 -2.98 5.06
C LEU A 65 12.09 -1.52 5.09
N ILE A 66 11.21 -0.60 4.70
CA ILE A 66 11.52 0.83 4.73
C ILE A 66 11.33 1.36 6.15
N ASP A 67 10.16 1.11 6.73
CA ASP A 67 9.80 1.58 8.06
C ASP A 67 8.51 0.92 8.51
N THR A 68 8.24 1.00 9.81
CA THR A 68 6.97 0.59 10.38
C THR A 68 6.27 1.85 10.89
N ILE A 69 5.10 2.13 10.34
CA ILE A 69 4.33 3.34 10.68
C ILE A 69 3.27 2.98 11.68
N GLU A 70 3.23 3.73 12.79
CA GLU A 70 2.21 3.60 13.82
C GLU A 70 1.30 4.83 13.78
N TRP A 71 0.00 4.61 13.69
CA TRP A 71 -0.97 5.71 13.60
C TRP A 71 -2.26 5.37 14.35
N ASP A 72 -2.72 6.32 15.16
CA ASP A 72 -3.98 6.15 15.90
C ASP A 72 -5.13 6.79 15.15
N TYR A 73 -6.06 5.94 14.68
CA TYR A 73 -7.38 6.39 14.21
C TYR A 73 -8.35 6.39 15.39
N PRO A 74 -9.49 7.07 15.29
CA PRO A 74 -10.43 7.14 16.41
C PRO A 74 -10.85 5.78 16.99
N ASP A 75 -10.97 4.77 16.14
CA ASP A 75 -11.50 3.46 16.55
C ASP A 75 -10.44 2.36 16.70
N PHE A 76 -9.21 2.60 16.26
CA PHE A 76 -8.17 1.56 16.28
C PHE A 76 -6.77 2.15 16.12
N HIS A 77 -5.78 1.34 16.48
CA HIS A 77 -4.38 1.65 16.24
C HIS A 77 -3.91 0.88 15.00
N LEU A 78 -3.30 1.59 14.06
CA LEU A 78 -2.75 1.00 12.83
C LEU A 78 -1.24 0.79 12.98
N SER A 79 -0.78 -0.41 12.69
CA SER A 79 0.64 -0.73 12.61
C SER A 79 0.91 -1.20 11.17
N MET A 80 1.67 -0.42 10.41
CA MET A 80 1.87 -0.66 8.99
C MET A 80 3.35 -0.84 8.65
N ASP A 81 3.71 -2.04 8.18
CA ASP A 81 5.06 -2.34 7.70
C ASP A 81 5.14 -2.00 6.21
N CYS A 82 6.02 -1.08 5.84
CA CYS A 82 6.21 -0.63 4.46
C CYS A 82 7.47 -1.23 3.86
N PHE A 83 7.32 -1.87 2.70
CA PHE A 83 8.42 -2.56 2.01
C PHE A 83 8.64 -2.00 0.61
N TRP A 84 9.90 -1.92 0.19
CA TRP A 84 10.23 -1.69 -1.22
C TRP A 84 9.82 -2.91 -2.03
N CYS A 85 9.13 -2.71 -3.14
CA CYS A 85 8.66 -3.80 -4.00
C CYS A 85 8.95 -3.50 -5.47
N GLU A 86 9.07 -4.58 -6.27
CA GLU A 86 9.24 -4.47 -7.71
C GLU A 86 8.26 -5.41 -8.38
N ILE A 87 7.77 -5.03 -9.56
CA ILE A 87 6.86 -5.88 -10.34
C ILE A 87 7.63 -6.99 -11.01
N VAL A 88 7.19 -8.23 -10.80
CA VAL A 88 7.74 -9.41 -11.47
C VAL A 88 6.91 -9.69 -12.73
N SER A 89 5.59 -9.65 -12.62
CA SER A 89 4.67 -9.86 -13.75
C SER A 89 3.30 -9.30 -13.41
N GLY A 90 2.49 -9.03 -14.43
CA GLY A 90 1.14 -8.51 -14.29
C GLY A 90 1.00 -7.09 -14.77
N ASP A 91 -0.24 -6.64 -14.90
CA ASP A 91 -0.57 -5.35 -15.53
C ASP A 91 -1.12 -4.29 -14.59
N LEU A 92 -1.06 -4.50 -13.28
CA LEU A 92 -1.62 -3.59 -12.28
C LEU A 92 -3.10 -3.28 -12.52
N VAL A 93 -3.91 -4.32 -12.57
CA VAL A 93 -5.35 -4.21 -12.75
C VAL A 93 -6.00 -3.66 -11.48
N LEU A 94 -6.83 -2.62 -11.61
CA LEU A 94 -7.48 -2.00 -10.47
C LEU A 94 -8.79 -2.73 -10.13
N ASN A 95 -8.74 -3.61 -9.14
CA ASN A 95 -9.93 -4.36 -8.71
C ASN A 95 -10.76 -3.61 -7.66
N GLU A 96 -10.11 -2.81 -6.81
CA GLU A 96 -10.75 -2.14 -5.68
C GLU A 96 -10.49 -0.63 -5.60
N HIS A 97 -9.69 -0.08 -6.51
CA HIS A 97 -9.30 1.33 -6.48
C HIS A 97 -9.95 2.09 -7.62
N GLU A 98 -10.21 3.39 -7.42
CA GLU A 98 -10.81 4.20 -8.46
C GLU A 98 -9.80 4.81 -9.42
N ASP A 99 -8.53 4.91 -9.01
CA ASP A 99 -7.49 5.49 -9.85
C ASP A 99 -6.11 5.03 -9.37
N ALA A 100 -5.12 5.23 -10.22
CA ALA A 100 -3.74 4.90 -9.90
C ALA A 100 -2.80 5.80 -10.70
N LYS A 101 -1.62 6.08 -10.12
CA LYS A 101 -0.61 6.88 -10.79
C LYS A 101 0.79 6.40 -10.41
N TRP A 102 1.72 6.55 -11.37
CA TRP A 102 3.13 6.50 -11.09
C TRP A 102 3.58 7.92 -10.78
N LEU A 103 4.14 8.12 -9.58
CA LEU A 103 4.55 9.45 -9.11
C LEU A 103 6.05 9.53 -8.99
N SER A 104 6.64 10.58 -9.59
CA SER A 104 8.05 10.90 -9.36
C SER A 104 8.19 11.51 -7.97
N LYS A 105 9.43 11.67 -7.51
CA LYS A 105 9.71 12.26 -6.20
C LYS A 105 9.07 13.64 -6.07
N GLU A 106 9.10 14.45 -7.12
CA GLU A 106 8.53 15.79 -7.12
C GLU A 106 7.00 15.78 -7.11
N GLU A 107 6.41 14.70 -7.59
CA GLU A 107 4.95 14.57 -7.69
C GLU A 107 4.28 13.97 -6.45
N LEU A 108 5.05 13.48 -5.49
CA LEU A 108 4.49 12.84 -4.30
C LEU A 108 3.54 13.73 -3.51
N ASN A 109 3.70 15.05 -3.60
CA ASN A 109 2.82 16.01 -2.92
C ASN A 109 1.63 16.45 -3.78
N SER A 110 1.47 15.89 -4.98
CA SER A 110 0.39 16.29 -5.90
C SER A 110 -0.96 15.63 -5.59
N VAL A 111 -0.99 14.67 -4.67
CA VAL A 111 -2.19 13.92 -4.31
C VAL A 111 -2.47 14.03 -2.82
N GLU A 112 -3.73 13.81 -2.43
CA GLU A 112 -4.12 13.80 -1.03
C GLU A 112 -3.96 12.40 -0.45
N TRP A 113 -2.98 12.21 0.40
CA TRP A 113 -2.67 10.93 1.02
C TRP A 113 -3.58 10.62 2.21
N LEU A 114 -3.83 9.34 2.48
CA LEU A 114 -4.39 8.91 3.75
C LEU A 114 -3.44 9.33 4.88
N PRO A 115 -3.96 9.64 6.09
CA PRO A 115 -3.12 10.12 7.19
C PRO A 115 -1.91 9.24 7.48
N ALA A 116 -2.07 7.92 7.48
CA ALA A 116 -0.98 6.98 7.75
C ALA A 116 0.10 6.96 6.66
N ASP A 117 -0.21 7.43 5.45
CA ASP A 117 0.71 7.38 4.31
C ASP A 117 1.48 8.69 4.08
N VAL A 118 1.26 9.69 4.92
CA VAL A 118 1.90 11.00 4.77
C VAL A 118 3.34 11.02 5.28
N THR A 119 3.70 10.12 6.18
CA THR A 119 5.04 10.09 6.82
C THR A 119 6.15 9.37 6.00
#